data_ed162e44315d89e16f612466adc817d7
#
_entry.id   ed162e44315d89e16f612466adc817d7
#
_cell.length_a   1.000
_cell.length_b   1.000
_cell.length_c   1.000
_cell.angle_alpha   90.00
_cell.angle_beta   90.00
_cell.angle_gamma   90.00
#
_symmetry.space_group_name_H-M   'P 1'
#
loop_
_entity.id
_entity.type
_entity.pdbx_description
1 polymer ?
#
loop_
_entity_poly.entity_id
_entity_poly.type
_entity_poly.pdbx_seq_one_letter_code
_entity_poly.pdbx_strand_id
1 'polypeptide(L)'
;MSEVPDNDWMSLGDFQEYAEVCFVPNWMARKKHGPGYRYIAVRERIKQQVLPGMEDQLNFPFQTMDMGPTRYKITAVITNRDIVGDDLIKWYRRRCGKSEEAHSVMKEDLAGGKLPSGLFGANAGWWQIMILAFNLSRP
;
A
#
# COMPACT_ATOMS: atom_id res chain seq x y z
N MET A 1 -3.70 -9.17 -19.68
CA MET A 1 -3.14 -9.50 -18.36
C MET A 1 -2.98 -11.00 -18.33
N SER A 2 -1.77 -11.50 -18.16
CA SER A 2 -1.57 -12.95 -17.95
C SER A 2 -2.18 -13.28 -16.57
N GLU A 3 -3.20 -14.12 -16.57
CA GLU A 3 -3.78 -14.64 -15.34
C GLU A 3 -2.70 -15.47 -14.63
N VAL A 4 -2.52 -15.20 -13.34
CA VAL A 4 -1.64 -16.03 -12.51
C VAL A 4 -2.35 -17.36 -12.30
N PRO A 5 -1.74 -18.51 -12.67
CA PRO A 5 -2.34 -19.81 -12.43
C PRO A 5 -2.68 -20.00 -10.95
N ASP A 6 -3.76 -20.69 -10.65
CA ASP A 6 -4.19 -20.92 -9.25
C ASP A 6 -3.13 -21.65 -8.42
N ASN A 7 -2.29 -22.46 -9.04
CA ASN A 7 -1.22 -23.21 -8.38
C ASN A 7 -0.02 -22.32 -7.92
N ASP A 8 0.09 -21.10 -8.42
CA ASP A 8 1.20 -20.19 -8.11
C ASP A 8 0.90 -19.28 -6.91
N TRP A 9 -0.30 -19.37 -6.34
CA TRP A 9 -0.67 -18.61 -5.16
C TRP A 9 -0.22 -19.33 -3.89
N MET A 10 0.59 -18.62 -3.11
CA MET A 10 1.12 -19.10 -1.83
C MET A 10 0.32 -18.49 -0.68
N SER A 11 0.03 -19.30 0.34
CA SER A 11 -0.71 -18.84 1.52
C SER A 11 0.10 -17.82 2.32
N LEU A 12 -0.57 -16.73 2.73
CA LEU A 12 -0.02 -15.69 3.60
C LEU A 12 -0.72 -15.66 4.97
N GLY A 13 -1.83 -16.36 5.12
CA GLY A 13 -2.66 -16.44 6.31
C GLY A 13 -4.06 -16.95 5.97
N ASP A 14 -4.99 -16.91 6.92
CA ASP A 14 -6.29 -17.59 6.85
C ASP A 14 -7.16 -17.23 5.63
N PHE A 15 -6.97 -16.09 4.98
CA PHE A 15 -7.80 -15.65 3.86
C PHE A 15 -7.00 -14.84 2.83
N GLN A 16 -5.69 -14.89 2.95
CA GLN A 16 -4.78 -14.12 2.12
C GLN A 16 -3.78 -15.02 1.43
N GLU A 17 -3.54 -14.73 0.18
CA GLU A 17 -2.58 -15.42 -0.65
C GLU A 17 -1.78 -14.39 -1.46
N TYR A 18 -0.56 -14.73 -1.81
CA TYR A 18 0.29 -13.90 -2.65
C TYR A 18 0.89 -14.72 -3.78
N ALA A 19 1.21 -14.03 -4.87
CA ALA A 19 1.92 -14.61 -5.98
C ALA A 19 2.91 -13.59 -6.55
N GLU A 20 4.05 -14.06 -7.03
CA GLU A 20 4.96 -13.23 -7.79
C GLU A 20 4.51 -13.15 -9.25
N VAL A 21 4.33 -11.94 -9.75
CA VAL A 21 3.77 -11.70 -11.08
C VAL A 21 4.85 -11.17 -12.01
N CYS A 22 5.06 -11.83 -13.13
CA CYS A 22 5.89 -11.33 -14.22
C CYS A 22 5.15 -10.20 -14.95
N PHE A 23 5.32 -8.97 -14.49
CA PHE A 23 4.70 -7.79 -15.08
C PHE A 23 5.77 -6.77 -15.47
N VAL A 24 5.73 -6.32 -16.71
CA VAL A 24 6.59 -5.23 -17.20
C VAL A 24 5.70 -4.08 -17.64
N PRO A 25 5.70 -2.94 -16.92
CA PRO A 25 4.94 -1.76 -17.33
C PRO A 25 5.40 -1.25 -18.70
N ASN A 26 4.48 -0.77 -19.54
CA ASN A 26 4.79 -0.27 -20.89
C ASN A 26 5.85 0.83 -20.90
N TRP A 27 5.90 1.67 -19.87
CA TRP A 27 6.91 2.72 -19.71
C TRP A 27 8.31 2.17 -19.40
N MET A 28 8.41 1.00 -18.77
CA MET A 28 9.67 0.29 -18.48
C MET A 28 10.17 -0.53 -19.67
N ALA A 29 9.26 -1.07 -20.47
CA ALA A 29 9.63 -1.84 -21.66
C ALA A 29 10.45 -1.01 -22.68
N ARG A 30 10.35 0.32 -22.61
CA ARG A 30 11.13 1.25 -23.43
C ARG A 30 12.53 1.57 -22.87
N LYS A 31 12.81 1.22 -21.61
CA LYS A 31 14.11 1.46 -20.96
C LYS A 31 14.92 0.16 -20.97
N LYS A 32 15.97 0.10 -21.79
CA LYS A 32 16.88 -1.05 -21.89
C LYS A 32 17.60 -1.43 -20.57
N HIS A 33 17.62 -0.55 -19.57
CA HIS A 33 18.33 -0.72 -18.30
C HIS A 33 17.54 -0.09 -17.14
N GLY A 34 16.29 -0.50 -16.95
CA GLY A 34 15.55 -0.15 -15.73
C GLY A 34 15.93 -1.10 -14.58
N PRO A 35 15.87 -0.66 -13.30
CA PRO A 35 16.02 -1.58 -12.17
C PRO A 35 14.97 -2.68 -12.31
N GLY A 36 15.40 -3.94 -12.16
CA GLY A 36 14.49 -5.08 -12.12
C GLY A 36 13.61 -4.97 -10.89
N TYR A 37 12.37 -4.51 -11.05
CA TYR A 37 11.38 -4.56 -9.98
C TYR A 37 10.67 -5.90 -10.00
N ARG A 38 10.44 -6.44 -8.81
CA ARG A 38 9.57 -7.57 -8.57
C ARG A 38 8.16 -7.04 -8.28
N TYR A 39 7.17 -7.73 -8.79
CA TYR A 39 5.75 -7.41 -8.58
C TYR A 39 5.10 -8.56 -7.84
N ILE A 40 4.57 -8.28 -6.67
CA ILE A 40 3.89 -9.26 -5.83
C ILE A 40 2.43 -8.87 -5.76
N ALA A 41 1.57 -9.74 -6.27
CA ALA A 41 0.14 -9.60 -6.10
C ALA A 41 -0.28 -10.25 -4.78
N VAL A 42 -1.17 -9.60 -4.06
CA VAL A 42 -1.80 -10.14 -2.85
C VAL A 42 -3.30 -10.16 -3.08
N ARG A 43 -3.92 -11.32 -2.90
CA ARG A 43 -5.37 -11.46 -2.92
C ARG A 43 -5.89 -11.79 -1.53
N GLU A 44 -6.97 -11.15 -1.15
CA GLU A 44 -7.67 -11.36 0.12
C GLU A 44 -9.13 -11.68 -0.15
N ARG A 45 -9.58 -12.81 0.36
CA ARG A 45 -10.97 -13.26 0.16
C ARG A 45 -11.93 -12.34 0.91
N ILE A 46 -12.89 -11.77 0.19
CA ILE A 46 -13.95 -10.95 0.78
C ILE A 46 -15.02 -11.86 1.38
N LYS A 47 -15.20 -11.75 2.70
CA LYS A 47 -16.18 -12.56 3.44
C LYS A 47 -17.60 -11.97 3.44
N GLN A 48 -17.78 -10.79 2.87
CA GLN A 48 -19.06 -10.11 2.90
C GLN A 48 -20.09 -10.90 2.10
N GLN A 49 -21.08 -11.46 2.81
CA GLN A 49 -22.24 -12.05 2.18
C GLN A 49 -23.11 -10.92 1.60
N VAL A 50 -23.40 -11.03 0.33
CA VAL A 50 -24.36 -10.14 -0.33
C VAL A 50 -25.75 -10.58 0.07
N LEU A 51 -26.53 -9.67 0.63
CA LEU A 51 -27.95 -9.93 0.84
C LEU A 51 -28.65 -10.06 -0.53
N PRO A 52 -29.50 -11.08 -0.72
CA PRO A 52 -30.27 -11.22 -1.97
C PRO A 52 -30.99 -9.92 -2.33
N GLY A 53 -30.80 -9.43 -3.53
CA GLY A 53 -31.39 -8.17 -4.04
C GLY A 53 -30.53 -6.91 -3.81
N MET A 54 -29.33 -7.02 -3.25
CA MET A 54 -28.39 -5.91 -3.08
C MET A 54 -27.07 -6.08 -3.86
N GLU A 55 -27.04 -6.97 -4.83
CA GLU A 55 -25.83 -7.32 -5.61
C GLU A 55 -25.22 -6.13 -6.35
N ASP A 56 -26.04 -5.20 -6.82
CA ASP A 56 -25.61 -4.00 -7.55
C ASP A 56 -25.09 -2.85 -6.66
N GLN A 57 -25.23 -2.95 -5.33
CA GLN A 57 -24.84 -1.89 -4.39
C GLN A 57 -23.46 -2.08 -3.76
N LEU A 58 -22.74 -3.15 -4.09
CA LEU A 58 -21.41 -3.45 -3.57
C LEU A 58 -20.33 -2.63 -4.31
N ASN A 59 -20.30 -1.33 -4.03
CA ASN A 59 -19.20 -0.48 -4.48
C ASN A 59 -18.09 -0.46 -3.43
N PHE A 60 -17.06 -1.25 -3.65
CA PHE A 60 -15.91 -1.27 -2.76
C PHE A 60 -14.95 -0.11 -3.10
N PRO A 61 -14.38 0.57 -2.09
CA PRO A 61 -13.39 1.64 -2.31
C PRO A 61 -11.99 1.10 -2.71
N PHE A 62 -11.91 -0.16 -3.11
CA PHE A 62 -10.68 -0.84 -3.52
C PHE A 62 -10.93 -1.76 -4.71
N GLN A 63 -9.85 -2.14 -5.40
CA GLN A 63 -9.93 -3.04 -6.55
C GLN A 63 -10.36 -4.44 -6.13
N THR A 64 -11.34 -4.97 -6.83
CA THR A 64 -11.84 -6.35 -6.63
C THR A 64 -11.71 -7.15 -7.91
N MET A 65 -11.58 -8.45 -7.77
CA MET A 65 -11.57 -9.41 -8.87
C MET A 65 -12.42 -10.62 -8.50
N ASP A 66 -13.27 -11.04 -9.40
CA ASP A 66 -14.05 -12.27 -9.25
C ASP A 66 -13.27 -13.43 -9.83
N MET A 67 -13.06 -14.48 -9.02
CA MET A 67 -12.42 -15.74 -9.43
C MET A 67 -13.38 -16.89 -9.10
N GLY A 68 -14.11 -17.32 -10.10
CA GLY A 68 -15.23 -18.27 -9.90
C GLY A 68 -16.30 -17.67 -8.97
N PRO A 69 -16.76 -18.41 -7.96
CA PRO A 69 -17.77 -17.93 -7.01
C PRO A 69 -17.24 -16.99 -5.93
N THR A 70 -15.94 -16.74 -5.90
CA THR A 70 -15.29 -15.99 -4.83
C THR A 70 -14.81 -14.64 -5.33
N ARG A 71 -15.13 -13.59 -4.56
CA ARG A 71 -14.63 -12.23 -4.81
C ARG A 71 -13.43 -11.95 -3.92
N TYR A 72 -12.39 -11.40 -4.52
CA TYR A 72 -11.15 -11.05 -3.85
C TYR A 72 -10.87 -9.55 -3.95
N LYS A 73 -10.34 -8.99 -2.85
CA LYS A 73 -9.64 -7.72 -2.87
C LYS A 73 -8.22 -7.96 -3.40
N ILE A 74 -7.81 -7.20 -4.41
CA ILE A 74 -6.48 -7.31 -5.01
C ILE A 74 -5.65 -6.10 -4.63
N THR A 75 -4.44 -6.35 -4.16
CA THR A 75 -3.41 -5.33 -3.94
C THR A 75 -2.10 -5.77 -4.55
N ALA A 76 -1.24 -4.82 -4.89
CA ALA A 76 0.07 -5.13 -5.46
C ALA A 76 1.18 -4.41 -4.68
N VAL A 77 2.29 -5.10 -4.48
CA VAL A 77 3.51 -4.57 -3.90
C VAL A 77 4.61 -4.60 -4.95
N ILE A 78 5.26 -3.47 -5.16
CA ILE A 78 6.40 -3.33 -6.08
C ILE A 78 7.66 -3.16 -5.24
N THR A 79 8.69 -3.94 -5.52
CA THR A 79 9.91 -3.92 -4.74
C THR A 79 11.15 -4.18 -5.59
N ASN A 80 12.28 -3.67 -5.15
CA ASN A 80 13.61 -4.02 -5.63
C ASN A 80 14.39 -4.88 -4.62
N ARG A 81 13.75 -5.28 -3.51
CA ARG A 81 14.39 -6.11 -2.48
C ARG A 81 14.35 -7.57 -2.87
N ASP A 82 15.46 -8.25 -2.61
CA ASP A 82 15.59 -9.71 -2.76
C ASP A 82 15.27 -10.39 -1.42
N ILE A 83 14.00 -10.39 -1.06
CA ILE A 83 13.44 -11.02 0.15
C ILE A 83 12.31 -11.94 -0.29
N VAL A 84 12.12 -13.05 0.39
CA VAL A 84 10.98 -13.96 0.16
C VAL A 84 9.66 -13.19 0.26
N GLY A 85 8.71 -13.50 -0.62
CA GLY A 85 7.47 -12.72 -0.77
C GLY A 85 6.67 -12.57 0.52
N ASP A 86 6.56 -13.63 1.33
CA ASP A 86 5.91 -13.63 2.64
C ASP A 86 6.58 -12.64 3.60
N ASP A 87 7.88 -12.73 3.79
CA ASP A 87 8.65 -11.84 4.66
C ASP A 87 8.61 -10.39 4.18
N LEU A 88 8.64 -10.19 2.87
CA LEU A 88 8.50 -8.88 2.27
C LEU A 88 7.15 -8.24 2.60
N ILE A 89 6.05 -8.98 2.46
CA ILE A 89 4.71 -8.48 2.74
C ILE A 89 4.55 -8.18 4.23
N LYS A 90 5.05 -9.04 5.11
CA LYS A 90 5.07 -8.81 6.55
C LYS A 90 5.90 -7.57 6.90
N TRP A 91 7.06 -7.42 6.32
CA TRP A 91 7.91 -6.24 6.50
C TRP A 91 7.21 -4.97 5.99
N TYR A 92 6.60 -5.01 4.82
CA TYR A 92 5.85 -3.87 4.26
C TYR A 92 4.69 -3.46 5.17
N ARG A 93 3.94 -4.41 5.70
CA ARG A 93 2.80 -4.17 6.61
C ARG A 93 3.20 -3.57 7.95
N ARG A 94 4.41 -3.83 8.45
CA ARG A 94 4.92 -3.18 9.68
C ARG A 94 5.02 -1.66 9.56
N ARG A 95 5.00 -1.12 8.34
CA ARG A 95 4.98 0.32 8.09
C ARG A 95 3.58 0.93 8.20
N CYS A 96 2.52 0.12 8.08
CA CYS A 96 1.13 0.60 8.21
C CYS A 96 0.93 1.30 9.55
N GLY A 97 0.33 2.48 9.52
CA GLY A 97 0.09 3.31 10.70
C GLY A 97 1.27 4.18 11.14
N LYS A 98 2.51 3.86 10.79
CA LYS A 98 3.69 4.64 11.20
C LYS A 98 3.74 6.05 10.59
N SER A 99 3.30 6.17 9.34
CA SER A 99 3.21 7.46 8.66
C SER A 99 2.09 8.31 9.25
N GLU A 100 0.94 7.71 9.49
CA GLU A 100 -0.23 8.36 10.09
C GLU A 100 0.07 8.83 11.52
N GLU A 101 0.75 8.01 12.32
CA GLU A 101 1.21 8.35 13.65
C GLU A 101 2.16 9.57 13.60
N ALA A 102 3.14 9.57 12.70
CA ALA A 102 4.05 10.69 12.52
C ALA A 102 3.31 11.97 12.10
N HIS A 103 2.33 11.85 11.20
CA HIS A 103 1.50 12.98 10.79
C HIS A 103 0.62 13.51 11.93
N SER A 104 0.07 12.64 12.77
CA SER A 104 -0.72 13.03 13.94
C SER A 104 0.13 13.83 14.92
N VAL A 105 1.29 13.31 15.30
CA VAL A 105 2.22 14.02 16.19
C VAL A 105 2.62 15.38 15.62
N MET A 106 2.97 15.45 14.33
CA MET A 106 3.32 16.71 13.70
C MET A 106 2.18 17.73 13.69
N LYS A 107 0.95 17.29 13.46
CA LYS A 107 -0.21 18.18 13.41
C LYS A 107 -0.70 18.63 14.78
N GLU A 108 -0.75 17.72 15.73
CA GLU A 108 -1.38 17.91 17.02
C GLU A 108 -0.39 18.38 18.09
N ASP A 109 0.69 17.63 18.29
CA ASP A 109 1.66 17.87 19.34
C ASP A 109 2.63 19.01 18.99
N LEU A 110 3.03 19.10 17.72
CA LEU A 110 3.97 20.11 17.23
C LEU A 110 3.29 21.30 16.51
N ALA A 111 1.96 21.41 16.64
CA ALA A 111 1.15 22.50 16.07
C ALA A 111 1.27 22.71 14.54
N GLY A 112 1.69 21.68 13.81
CA GLY A 112 1.81 21.74 12.33
C GLY A 112 0.49 21.87 11.58
N GLY A 113 -0.64 21.64 12.25
CA GLY A 113 -1.98 21.90 11.73
C GLY A 113 -2.36 23.39 11.70
N LYS A 114 -1.60 24.27 12.38
CA LYS A 114 -1.84 25.72 12.41
C LYS A 114 -0.62 26.45 11.87
N LEU A 115 -0.73 26.98 10.67
CA LEU A 115 0.34 27.75 10.07
C LEU A 115 0.42 29.14 10.72
N PRO A 116 1.63 29.59 11.15
CA PRO A 116 1.79 30.83 11.94
C PRO A 116 1.63 32.10 11.11
N SER A 117 1.62 32.03 9.78
CA SER A 117 1.67 33.20 8.90
C SER A 117 0.84 32.98 7.62
N GLY A 118 0.43 34.11 6.99
CA GLY A 118 -0.11 34.09 5.62
C GLY A 118 0.95 33.97 4.53
N LEU A 119 2.25 34.00 4.89
CA LEU A 119 3.36 33.94 3.92
C LEU A 119 3.86 32.52 3.75
N PHE A 120 3.93 32.06 2.48
CA PHE A 120 4.38 30.70 2.16
C PHE A 120 5.79 30.41 2.68
N GLY A 121 6.74 31.33 2.51
CA GLY A 121 8.13 31.14 2.95
C GLY A 121 8.28 31.00 4.47
N ALA A 122 7.53 31.78 5.24
CA ALA A 122 7.51 31.68 6.70
C ALA A 122 6.91 30.34 7.17
N ASN A 123 5.85 29.89 6.51
CA ASN A 123 5.22 28.61 6.82
C ASN A 123 6.12 27.42 6.43
N ALA A 124 6.85 27.53 5.31
CA ALA A 124 7.83 26.52 4.91
C ALA A 124 8.98 26.42 5.93
N GLY A 125 9.50 27.55 6.41
CA GLY A 125 10.51 27.57 7.48
C GLY A 125 10.00 26.95 8.78
N TRP A 126 8.79 27.31 9.19
CA TRP A 126 8.11 26.71 10.35
C TRP A 126 8.01 25.19 10.23
N TRP A 127 7.58 24.69 9.06
CA TRP A 127 7.44 23.27 8.81
C TRP A 127 8.78 22.53 8.89
N GLN A 128 9.88 23.12 8.40
CA GLN A 128 11.21 22.53 8.50
C GLN A 128 11.70 22.44 9.94
N ILE A 129 11.46 23.48 10.75
CA ILE A 129 11.79 23.48 12.18
C ILE A 129 11.00 22.38 12.90
N MET A 130 9.74 22.22 12.58
CA MET A 130 8.88 21.19 13.17
C MET A 130 9.36 19.77 12.81
N ILE A 131 9.76 19.52 11.57
CA ILE A 131 10.35 18.23 11.15
C ILE A 131 11.65 17.96 11.93
N LEU A 132 12.48 18.98 12.11
CA LEU A 132 13.70 18.85 12.89
C LEU A 132 13.40 18.50 14.36
N ALA A 133 12.47 19.20 14.99
CA ALA A 133 12.03 18.93 16.35
C ALA A 133 11.46 17.50 16.48
N PHE A 134 10.66 17.07 15.53
CA PHE A 134 10.12 15.70 15.48
C PHE A 134 11.23 14.64 15.44
N ASN A 135 12.24 14.85 14.59
CA ASN A 135 13.36 13.90 14.47
C ASN A 135 14.25 13.87 15.72
N LEU A 136 14.40 15.00 16.40
CA LEU A 136 15.19 15.08 17.63
C LEU A 136 14.44 14.51 18.86
N SER A 137 13.12 14.53 18.85
CA SER A 137 12.30 14.02 19.96
C SER A 137 12.09 12.50 19.93
N ARG A 138 12.45 11.83 18.83
CA ARG A 138 12.38 10.37 18.73
C ARG A 138 13.70 9.74 19.19
N PRO A 139 13.66 8.75 20.13
CA PRO A 139 14.82 7.98 20.54
C PRO A 139 15.30 7.03 19.42
#